data_b3e0f7ff98d933dc97cd10bbda824796
#
_entry.id   b3e0f7ff98d933dc97cd10bbda824796
#
_cell.length_a   1.000
_cell.length_b   1.000
_cell.length_c   1.000
_cell.angle_alpha   90.00
_cell.angle_beta   90.00
_cell.angle_gamma   90.00
#
_symmetry.space_group_name_H-M   'P 1'
#
loop_
_entity.id
_entity.type
_entity.pdbx_description
1 polymer ?
#
loop_
_entity_poly.entity_id
_entity_poly.type
_entity_poly.pdbx_seq_one_letter_code
_entity_poly.pdbx_strand_id
1 'polypeptide(L)'
;MAKKKRETPDQLQHVSKLPIPDPDGLPEDLQKYMRICQEKLGLVPNVIRAFSLRPEKLRTFIGKYNELMLGEDALLTRLEREMIAVVVSSHNHCVYCITSHSQAVRELADDPVLGDILMINYREANLTERQRAILDYAFKLTSNPAELGDADRQKLTDVGLGPKEIFEVTDTTAYFNYTNRMTHGLGMLPNEEYFGMNRLPDPGLHDK
;
A
#
# COMPACT_ATOMS: atom_id res chain seq x y z
N MET A 1 -19.03 -27.78 -15.56
CA MET A 1 -17.75 -28.31 -15.04
C MET A 1 -17.39 -27.52 -13.77
N ALA A 2 -17.22 -28.18 -12.63
CA ALA A 2 -16.77 -27.48 -11.41
C ALA A 2 -15.34 -26.97 -11.63
N LYS A 3 -15.10 -25.64 -11.51
CA LYS A 3 -13.76 -25.08 -11.56
C LYS A 3 -12.92 -25.73 -10.45
N LYS A 4 -11.85 -26.46 -10.83
CA LYS A 4 -10.90 -27.03 -9.88
C LYS A 4 -10.39 -25.87 -9.01
N LYS A 5 -10.53 -25.97 -7.68
CA LYS A 5 -10.02 -24.94 -6.77
C LYS A 5 -8.53 -24.84 -7.00
N ARG A 6 -8.06 -23.67 -7.44
CA ARG A 6 -6.64 -23.42 -7.66
C ARG A 6 -5.92 -23.50 -6.32
N GLU A 7 -4.81 -24.24 -6.27
CA GLU A 7 -3.95 -24.27 -5.09
C GLU A 7 -3.26 -22.93 -4.89
N THR A 8 -3.03 -22.54 -3.65
CA THR A 8 -2.26 -21.34 -3.32
C THR A 8 -0.85 -21.45 -3.90
N PRO A 9 -0.37 -20.46 -4.66
CA PRO A 9 0.98 -20.49 -5.23
C PRO A 9 2.06 -20.74 -4.18
N ASP A 10 3.08 -21.52 -4.50
CA ASP A 10 4.18 -21.84 -3.58
C ASP A 10 4.84 -20.62 -2.97
N GLN A 11 4.86 -19.48 -3.70
CA GLN A 11 5.40 -18.23 -3.23
C GLN A 11 4.55 -17.54 -2.14
N LEU A 12 3.31 -17.98 -1.91
CA LEU A 12 2.33 -17.36 -1.01
C LEU A 12 1.83 -18.31 0.09
N GLN A 13 2.65 -19.29 0.49
CA GLN A 13 2.24 -20.36 1.43
C GLN A 13 2.04 -19.92 2.88
N HIS A 14 2.39 -18.68 3.23
CA HIS A 14 2.21 -18.17 4.60
C HIS A 14 1.82 -16.70 4.62
N VAL A 15 1.17 -16.27 5.68
CA VAL A 15 0.80 -14.87 5.93
C VAL A 15 1.96 -14.10 6.55
N SER A 16 2.62 -14.71 7.53
CA SER A 16 3.78 -14.18 8.27
C SER A 16 4.68 -15.34 8.69
N LYS A 17 5.97 -15.06 8.95
CA LYS A 17 6.89 -16.04 9.55
C LYS A 17 6.66 -16.22 11.06
N LEU A 18 5.92 -15.32 11.69
CA LEU A 18 5.50 -15.46 13.09
C LEU A 18 4.12 -16.13 13.17
N PRO A 19 3.81 -16.81 14.30
CA PRO A 19 2.50 -17.41 14.52
C PRO A 19 1.40 -16.34 14.43
N ILE A 20 0.29 -16.70 13.78
CA ILE A 20 -0.89 -15.83 13.69
C ILE A 20 -1.95 -16.42 14.64
N PRO A 21 -2.50 -15.60 15.57
CA PRO A 21 -3.59 -16.03 16.44
C PRO A 21 -4.83 -16.44 15.65
N ASP A 22 -5.61 -17.37 16.22
CA ASP A 22 -6.94 -17.65 15.73
C ASP A 22 -7.80 -16.37 15.82
N PRO A 23 -8.46 -15.95 14.74
CA PRO A 23 -9.36 -14.80 14.76
C PRO A 23 -10.44 -14.87 15.82
N ASP A 24 -10.97 -16.07 16.13
CA ASP A 24 -12.02 -16.27 17.14
C ASP A 24 -11.53 -16.00 18.58
N GLY A 25 -10.21 -16.04 18.80
CA GLY A 25 -9.59 -15.69 20.08
C GLY A 25 -9.29 -14.21 20.25
N LEU A 26 -9.51 -13.37 19.23
CA LEU A 26 -9.23 -11.94 19.30
C LEU A 26 -10.34 -11.17 20.04
N PRO A 27 -10.04 -9.95 20.55
CA PRO A 27 -11.06 -9.03 21.02
C PRO A 27 -12.15 -8.75 19.97
N GLU A 28 -13.40 -8.61 20.41
CA GLU A 28 -14.60 -8.52 19.56
C GLU A 28 -14.52 -7.38 18.52
N ASP A 29 -13.97 -6.23 18.90
CA ASP A 29 -13.76 -5.08 18.00
C ASP A 29 -12.87 -5.42 16.81
N LEU A 30 -11.83 -6.23 17.02
CA LEU A 30 -10.92 -6.66 15.96
C LEU A 30 -11.52 -7.76 15.09
N GLN A 31 -12.27 -8.69 15.70
CA GLN A 31 -13.04 -9.65 14.92
C GLN A 31 -14.05 -8.96 14.01
N LYS A 32 -14.77 -7.94 14.54
CA LYS A 32 -15.70 -7.11 13.77
C LYS A 32 -14.98 -6.40 12.61
N TYR A 33 -13.80 -5.84 12.86
CA TYR A 33 -13.02 -5.18 11.82
C TYR A 33 -12.62 -6.15 10.69
N MET A 34 -12.17 -7.37 11.04
CA MET A 34 -11.85 -8.40 10.05
C MET A 34 -13.09 -8.81 9.22
N ARG A 35 -14.27 -8.93 9.85
CA ARG A 35 -15.53 -9.19 9.11
C ARG A 35 -15.84 -8.05 8.12
N ILE A 36 -15.69 -6.80 8.54
CA ILE A 36 -15.87 -5.64 7.65
C ILE A 36 -14.88 -5.68 6.47
N CYS A 37 -13.62 -6.03 6.70
CA CYS A 37 -12.66 -6.21 5.60
C CYS A 37 -13.14 -7.32 4.63
N GLN A 38 -13.56 -8.47 5.15
CA GLN A 38 -14.06 -9.56 4.33
C GLN A 38 -15.30 -9.15 3.50
N GLU A 39 -16.21 -8.40 4.08
CA GLU A 39 -17.44 -7.92 3.41
C GLU A 39 -17.14 -6.86 2.32
N LYS A 40 -16.26 -5.91 2.63
CA LYS A 40 -15.99 -4.77 1.73
C LYS A 40 -14.94 -5.06 0.66
N LEU A 41 -13.92 -5.85 0.99
CA LEU A 41 -12.77 -6.12 0.13
C LEU A 41 -12.79 -7.53 -0.48
N GLY A 42 -13.69 -8.42 0.01
CA GLY A 42 -13.68 -9.82 -0.37
C GLY A 42 -12.56 -10.64 0.29
N LEU A 43 -11.74 -10.02 1.13
CA LEU A 43 -10.62 -10.65 1.83
C LEU A 43 -10.30 -9.94 3.15
N VAL A 44 -9.61 -10.64 4.06
CA VAL A 44 -8.95 -10.01 5.21
C VAL A 44 -7.48 -9.76 4.83
N PRO A 45 -7.02 -8.49 4.80
CA PRO A 45 -5.63 -8.18 4.48
C PRO A 45 -4.64 -8.91 5.41
N ASN A 46 -3.62 -9.53 4.84
CA ASN A 46 -2.63 -10.29 5.61
C ASN A 46 -1.90 -9.44 6.65
N VAL A 47 -1.75 -8.13 6.43
CA VAL A 47 -1.20 -7.20 7.43
C VAL A 47 -2.07 -7.15 8.69
N ILE A 48 -3.41 -7.14 8.56
CA ILE A 48 -4.33 -7.17 9.70
C ILE A 48 -4.17 -8.49 10.47
N ARG A 49 -4.06 -9.62 9.76
CA ARG A 49 -3.82 -10.93 10.36
C ARG A 49 -2.45 -10.99 11.08
N ALA A 50 -1.39 -10.47 10.46
CA ALA A 50 -0.05 -10.48 11.07
C ALA A 50 0.06 -9.57 12.30
N PHE A 51 -0.57 -8.38 12.27
CA PHE A 51 -0.59 -7.46 13.41
C PHE A 51 -1.48 -7.95 14.55
N SER A 52 -2.40 -8.90 14.32
CA SER A 52 -3.29 -9.43 15.35
C SER A 52 -2.55 -10.20 16.45
N LEU A 53 -1.28 -10.57 16.22
CA LEU A 53 -0.38 -11.07 17.27
C LEU A 53 -0.28 -10.12 18.48
N ARG A 54 -0.49 -8.83 18.25
CA ARG A 54 -0.50 -7.77 19.27
C ARG A 54 -1.73 -6.89 19.07
N PRO A 55 -2.88 -7.24 19.68
CA PRO A 55 -4.16 -6.56 19.48
C PRO A 55 -4.12 -5.04 19.67
N GLU A 56 -3.41 -4.56 20.68
CA GLU A 56 -3.24 -3.12 20.93
C GLU A 56 -2.44 -2.41 19.81
N LYS A 57 -1.46 -3.10 19.20
CA LYS A 57 -0.70 -2.58 18.07
C LYS A 57 -1.52 -2.59 16.78
N LEU A 58 -2.36 -3.62 16.63
CA LEU A 58 -3.30 -3.66 15.50
C LEU A 58 -4.28 -2.48 15.54
N ARG A 59 -4.84 -2.14 16.71
CA ARG A 59 -5.73 -0.95 16.84
C ARG A 59 -5.01 0.35 16.44
N THR A 60 -3.78 0.53 16.92
CA THR A 60 -2.97 1.70 16.55
C THR A 60 -2.69 1.75 15.05
N PHE A 61 -2.35 0.59 14.45
CA PHE A 61 -2.12 0.47 13.02
C PHE A 61 -3.37 0.82 12.21
N ILE A 62 -4.52 0.24 12.55
CA ILE A 62 -5.81 0.50 11.91
C ILE A 62 -6.16 1.99 12.02
N GLY A 63 -6.03 2.58 13.22
CA GLY A 63 -6.34 3.98 13.46
C GLY A 63 -5.49 4.90 12.57
N LYS A 64 -4.16 4.68 12.55
CA LYS A 64 -3.25 5.50 11.73
C LYS A 64 -3.47 5.30 10.23
N TYR A 65 -3.71 4.05 9.79
CA TYR A 65 -4.01 3.75 8.39
C TYR A 65 -5.30 4.44 7.94
N ASN A 66 -6.36 4.34 8.73
CA ASN A 66 -7.65 4.93 8.37
C ASN A 66 -7.58 6.46 8.35
N GLU A 67 -6.91 7.07 9.33
CA GLU A 67 -6.70 8.53 9.34
C GLU A 67 -5.89 8.98 8.12
N LEU A 68 -4.75 8.34 7.86
CA LEU A 68 -3.83 8.75 6.83
C LEU A 68 -4.32 8.43 5.41
N MET A 69 -4.87 7.23 5.19
CA MET A 69 -5.20 6.74 3.84
C MET A 69 -6.66 6.89 3.45
N LEU A 70 -7.58 6.95 4.43
CA LEU A 70 -9.02 6.98 4.20
C LEU A 70 -9.69 8.22 4.79
N GLY A 71 -8.95 9.09 5.49
CA GLY A 71 -9.48 10.30 6.12
C GLY A 71 -10.11 11.24 5.09
N GLU A 72 -11.29 11.78 5.41
CA GLU A 72 -12.02 12.73 4.57
C GLU A 72 -11.37 14.13 4.57
N ASP A 73 -10.64 14.48 5.65
CA ASP A 73 -9.92 15.75 5.81
C ASP A 73 -8.53 15.76 5.16
N ALA A 74 -8.14 14.68 4.47
CA ALA A 74 -6.84 14.58 3.83
C ALA A 74 -6.68 15.59 2.69
N LEU A 75 -5.53 16.24 2.64
CA LEU A 75 -5.22 17.32 1.69
C LEU A 75 -4.64 16.78 0.37
N LEU A 76 -3.96 15.64 0.43
CA LEU A 76 -3.57 14.89 -0.76
C LEU A 76 -4.75 14.05 -1.24
N THR A 77 -4.89 13.90 -2.54
CA THR A 77 -5.86 12.94 -3.09
C THR A 77 -5.50 11.52 -2.65
N ARG A 78 -6.50 10.64 -2.56
CA ARG A 78 -6.25 9.23 -2.24
C ARG A 78 -5.28 8.59 -3.24
N LEU A 79 -5.39 8.94 -4.51
CA LEU A 79 -4.46 8.47 -5.55
C LEU A 79 -3.01 8.90 -5.24
N GLU A 80 -2.76 10.17 -4.88
CA GLU A 80 -1.42 10.65 -4.54
C GLU A 80 -0.83 9.88 -3.34
N ARG A 81 -1.64 9.60 -2.32
CA ARG A 81 -1.22 8.82 -1.14
C ARG A 81 -0.86 7.36 -1.50
N GLU A 82 -1.66 6.72 -2.35
CA GLU A 82 -1.37 5.36 -2.85
C GLU A 82 -0.14 5.34 -3.77
N MET A 83 0.08 6.37 -4.59
CA MET A 83 1.28 6.51 -5.41
C MET A 83 2.54 6.65 -4.54
N ILE A 84 2.49 7.44 -3.46
CA ILE A 84 3.58 7.52 -2.46
C ILE A 84 3.84 6.12 -1.88
N ALA A 85 2.79 5.40 -1.49
CA ALA A 85 2.89 4.05 -0.94
C ALA A 85 3.65 3.11 -1.88
N VAL A 86 3.30 3.13 -3.19
CA VAL A 86 3.96 2.29 -4.20
C VAL A 86 5.42 2.66 -4.36
N VAL A 87 5.75 3.96 -4.54
CA VAL A 87 7.13 4.41 -4.80
C VAL A 87 8.05 4.14 -3.61
N VAL A 88 7.59 4.43 -2.38
CA VAL A 88 8.34 4.12 -1.15
C VAL A 88 8.57 2.62 -1.02
N SER A 89 7.53 1.83 -1.27
CA SER A 89 7.60 0.37 -1.13
C SER A 89 8.43 -0.28 -2.21
N SER A 90 8.44 0.27 -3.44
CA SER A 90 9.31 -0.16 -4.53
C SER A 90 10.79 0.04 -4.17
N HIS A 91 11.15 1.22 -3.66
CA HIS A 91 12.50 1.50 -3.19
C HIS A 91 12.93 0.53 -2.07
N ASN A 92 12.03 0.26 -1.14
CA ASN A 92 12.27 -0.65 -0.01
C ASN A 92 12.10 -2.15 -0.38
N HIS A 93 11.78 -2.49 -1.63
CA HIS A 93 11.55 -3.86 -2.12
C HIS A 93 10.49 -4.63 -1.31
N CYS A 94 9.47 -3.94 -0.81
CA CYS A 94 8.42 -4.55 0.00
C CYS A 94 7.33 -5.18 -0.88
N VAL A 95 7.46 -6.46 -1.18
CA VAL A 95 6.51 -7.19 -2.05
C VAL A 95 5.07 -7.05 -1.59
N TYR A 96 4.81 -7.17 -0.28
CA TYR A 96 3.47 -7.00 0.28
C TYR A 96 2.86 -5.63 -0.09
N CYS A 97 3.59 -4.56 0.28
CA CYS A 97 3.08 -3.20 0.12
C CYS A 97 3.00 -2.79 -1.36
N ILE A 98 4.01 -3.16 -2.16
CA ILE A 98 3.96 -2.93 -3.62
C ILE A 98 2.69 -3.53 -4.20
N THR A 99 2.43 -4.81 -3.93
CA THR A 99 1.32 -5.54 -4.54
C THR A 99 -0.04 -4.98 -4.09
N SER A 100 -0.20 -4.71 -2.79
CA SER A 100 -1.46 -4.20 -2.24
C SER A 100 -1.78 -2.77 -2.66
N HIS A 101 -0.78 -1.89 -2.77
CA HIS A 101 -0.99 -0.49 -3.12
C HIS A 101 -0.99 -0.23 -4.64
N SER A 102 -0.27 -1.03 -5.44
CA SER A 102 -0.35 -0.93 -6.90
C SER A 102 -1.74 -1.25 -7.44
N GLN A 103 -2.47 -2.21 -6.83
CA GLN A 103 -3.85 -2.46 -7.24
C GLN A 103 -4.77 -1.27 -6.92
N ALA A 104 -4.57 -0.59 -5.78
CA ALA A 104 -5.33 0.60 -5.43
C ALA A 104 -5.03 1.78 -6.38
N VAL A 105 -3.76 1.94 -6.81
CA VAL A 105 -3.41 2.92 -7.84
C VAL A 105 -4.12 2.62 -9.15
N ARG A 106 -4.15 1.36 -9.61
CA ARG A 106 -4.86 0.96 -10.84
C ARG A 106 -6.35 1.30 -10.75
N GLU A 107 -6.97 1.02 -9.61
CA GLU A 107 -8.38 1.32 -9.36
C GLU A 107 -8.67 2.82 -9.37
N LEU A 108 -7.91 3.59 -8.60
CA LEU A 108 -8.16 5.03 -8.40
C LEU A 108 -7.82 5.89 -9.62
N ALA A 109 -6.87 5.44 -10.42
CA ALA A 109 -6.48 6.12 -11.66
C ALA A 109 -7.31 5.70 -12.86
N ASP A 110 -8.14 4.64 -12.73
CA ASP A 110 -8.77 3.96 -13.87
C ASP A 110 -7.74 3.61 -14.97
N ASP A 111 -6.53 3.24 -14.53
CA ASP A 111 -5.40 2.89 -15.39
C ASP A 111 -4.77 1.57 -14.94
N PRO A 112 -4.99 0.48 -15.68
CA PRO A 112 -4.57 -0.86 -15.30
C PRO A 112 -3.05 -1.07 -15.33
N VAL A 113 -2.27 -0.13 -15.88
CA VAL A 113 -0.80 -0.25 -16.00
C VAL A 113 -0.03 0.73 -15.12
N LEU A 114 -0.67 1.83 -14.66
CA LEU A 114 0.03 2.87 -13.88
C LEU A 114 0.71 2.30 -12.63
N GLY A 115 0.03 1.42 -11.89
CA GLY A 115 0.58 0.79 -10.70
C GLY A 115 1.86 0.01 -10.97
N ASP A 116 1.94 -0.67 -12.12
CA ASP A 116 3.10 -1.45 -12.53
C ASP A 116 4.26 -0.55 -12.97
N ILE A 117 3.98 0.55 -13.69
CA ILE A 117 4.99 1.54 -14.07
C ILE A 117 5.59 2.20 -12.81
N LEU A 118 4.75 2.62 -11.87
CA LEU A 118 5.22 3.23 -10.61
C LEU A 118 6.10 2.27 -9.81
N MET A 119 5.73 1.00 -9.76
CA MET A 119 6.46 -0.04 -9.05
C MET A 119 7.85 -0.30 -9.66
N ILE A 120 7.96 -0.26 -10.99
CA ILE A 120 9.21 -0.56 -11.70
C ILE A 120 10.10 0.68 -11.76
N ASN A 121 9.56 1.78 -12.28
CA ASN A 121 10.26 3.06 -12.39
C ASN A 121 9.25 4.21 -12.53
N TYR A 122 8.87 4.84 -11.42
CA TYR A 122 7.88 5.93 -11.42
C TYR A 122 8.27 7.11 -12.31
N ARG A 123 9.57 7.26 -12.64
CA ARG A 123 10.07 8.34 -13.51
C ARG A 123 9.60 8.21 -14.95
N GLU A 124 9.24 7.00 -15.39
CA GLU A 124 8.71 6.73 -16.73
C GLU A 124 7.18 6.91 -16.80
N ALA A 125 6.50 7.07 -15.66
CA ALA A 125 5.07 7.28 -15.65
C ALA A 125 4.70 8.67 -16.19
N ASN A 126 3.58 8.75 -16.93
CA ASN A 126 2.99 10.02 -17.35
C ASN A 126 2.26 10.67 -16.16
N LEU A 127 2.94 11.56 -15.48
CA LEU A 127 2.50 12.21 -14.25
C LEU A 127 2.36 13.71 -14.44
N THR A 128 1.44 14.34 -13.71
CA THR A 128 1.42 15.79 -13.56
C THR A 128 2.68 16.28 -12.85
N GLU A 129 3.02 17.56 -13.01
CA GLU A 129 4.17 18.17 -12.30
C GLU A 129 4.03 18.04 -10.77
N ARG A 130 2.81 18.20 -10.26
CA ARG A 130 2.49 18.01 -8.83
C ARG A 130 2.77 16.57 -8.37
N GLN A 131 2.27 15.57 -9.09
CA GLN A 131 2.52 14.17 -8.76
C GLN A 131 4.00 13.83 -8.83
N ARG A 132 4.69 14.32 -9.87
CA ARG A 132 6.14 14.12 -10.03
C ARG A 132 6.91 14.68 -8.83
N ALA A 133 6.64 15.92 -8.44
CA ALA A 133 7.30 16.56 -7.30
C ALA A 133 7.04 15.81 -5.98
N ILE A 134 5.79 15.37 -5.74
CA ILE A 134 5.44 14.56 -4.57
C ILE A 134 6.24 13.26 -4.53
N LEU A 135 6.32 12.53 -5.65
CA LEU A 135 7.01 11.24 -5.70
C LEU A 135 8.53 11.39 -5.63
N ASP A 136 9.11 12.43 -6.23
CA ASP A 136 10.54 12.73 -6.12
C ASP A 136 10.94 13.05 -4.67
N TYR A 137 10.09 13.81 -3.95
CA TYR A 137 10.27 14.08 -2.53
C TYR A 137 10.18 12.80 -1.70
N ALA A 138 9.14 12.00 -1.90
CA ALA A 138 8.93 10.74 -1.17
C ALA A 138 10.06 9.74 -1.42
N PHE A 139 10.52 9.63 -2.67
CA PHE A 139 11.67 8.80 -3.03
C PHE A 139 12.95 9.27 -2.31
N LYS A 140 13.26 10.59 -2.35
CA LYS A 140 14.45 11.14 -1.69
C LYS A 140 14.39 10.97 -0.18
N LEU A 141 13.23 11.25 0.45
CA LEU A 141 13.04 11.06 1.88
C LEU A 141 13.21 9.59 2.30
N THR A 142 12.92 8.65 1.40
CA THR A 142 13.11 7.22 1.64
C THR A 142 14.56 6.79 1.45
N SER A 143 15.21 7.22 0.36
CA SER A 143 16.54 6.77 -0.04
C SER A 143 17.67 7.47 0.71
N ASN A 144 17.56 8.79 0.89
CA ASN A 144 18.59 9.65 1.48
C ASN A 144 17.97 10.72 2.41
N PRO A 145 17.35 10.35 3.52
CA PRO A 145 16.62 11.30 4.37
C PRO A 145 17.50 12.42 4.94
N ALA A 146 18.78 12.15 5.18
CA ALA A 146 19.73 13.14 5.70
C ALA A 146 20.10 14.23 4.67
N GLU A 147 19.87 13.98 3.39
CA GLU A 147 20.16 14.93 2.30
C GLU A 147 18.94 15.76 1.89
N LEU A 148 17.77 15.52 2.56
CA LEU A 148 16.57 16.30 2.28
C LEU A 148 16.72 17.72 2.85
N GLY A 149 16.59 18.71 1.97
CA GLY A 149 16.82 20.12 2.32
C GLY A 149 15.68 21.06 1.93
N ASP A 150 15.92 22.36 2.09
CA ASP A 150 14.94 23.39 1.76
C ASP A 150 14.59 23.42 0.26
N ALA A 151 15.58 23.16 -0.59
CA ALA A 151 15.35 23.08 -2.03
C ALA A 151 14.34 21.97 -2.43
N ASP A 152 14.29 20.87 -1.68
CA ASP A 152 13.34 19.80 -1.95
C ASP A 152 11.92 20.19 -1.49
N ARG A 153 11.80 20.87 -0.36
CA ARG A 153 10.52 21.43 0.11
C ARG A 153 10.02 22.54 -0.81
N GLN A 154 10.94 23.37 -1.34
CA GLN A 154 10.60 24.42 -2.29
C GLN A 154 9.96 23.88 -3.56
N LYS A 155 10.48 22.76 -4.12
CA LYS A 155 9.86 22.09 -5.28
C LYS A 155 8.39 21.70 -5.05
N LEU A 156 8.04 21.28 -3.84
CA LEU A 156 6.65 21.00 -3.49
C LEU A 156 5.82 22.29 -3.46
N THR A 157 6.40 23.37 -2.89
CA THR A 157 5.75 24.69 -2.88
C THR A 157 5.53 25.24 -4.28
N ASP A 158 6.50 25.08 -5.19
CA ASP A 158 6.45 25.54 -6.58
C ASP A 158 5.29 24.90 -7.38
N VAL A 159 4.86 23.70 -6.99
CA VAL A 159 3.70 23.02 -7.59
C VAL A 159 2.41 23.18 -6.76
N GLY A 160 2.39 24.15 -5.84
CA GLY A 160 1.21 24.60 -5.12
C GLY A 160 0.88 23.84 -3.83
N LEU A 161 1.83 23.07 -3.25
CA LEU A 161 1.62 22.49 -1.93
C LEU A 161 1.96 23.50 -0.82
N GLY A 162 1.02 23.70 0.10
CA GLY A 162 1.26 24.46 1.32
C GLY A 162 1.92 23.62 2.42
N PRO A 163 2.22 24.24 3.58
CA PRO A 163 2.90 23.56 4.68
C PRO A 163 2.16 22.31 5.20
N LYS A 164 0.83 22.29 5.16
CA LYS A 164 0.01 21.16 5.61
C LYS A 164 0.09 19.99 4.65
N GLU A 165 0.04 20.25 3.33
CA GLU A 165 0.20 19.21 2.31
C GLU A 165 1.63 18.63 2.34
N ILE A 166 2.66 19.46 2.54
CA ILE A 166 4.05 18.98 2.69
C ILE A 166 4.19 18.09 3.93
N PHE A 167 3.51 18.45 5.04
CA PHE A 167 3.45 17.59 6.21
C PHE A 167 2.82 16.23 5.87
N GLU A 168 1.71 16.21 5.13
CA GLU A 168 1.01 14.98 4.76
C GLU A 168 1.84 14.10 3.80
N VAL A 169 2.54 14.69 2.82
CA VAL A 169 3.52 13.96 1.97
C VAL A 169 4.57 13.30 2.85
N THR A 170 5.09 14.03 3.83
CA THR A 170 6.15 13.56 4.74
C THR A 170 5.62 12.43 5.64
N ASP A 171 4.44 12.60 6.25
CA ASP A 171 3.83 11.62 7.15
C ASP A 171 3.49 10.33 6.40
N THR A 172 2.90 10.44 5.20
CA THR A 172 2.61 9.29 4.34
C THR A 172 3.89 8.53 3.97
N THR A 173 4.93 9.24 3.57
CA THR A 173 6.24 8.64 3.26
C THR A 173 6.85 7.92 4.46
N ALA A 174 6.85 8.56 5.63
CA ALA A 174 7.38 7.99 6.87
C ALA A 174 6.58 6.76 7.32
N TYR A 175 5.25 6.81 7.19
CA TYR A 175 4.37 5.69 7.51
C TYR A 175 4.67 4.46 6.66
N PHE A 176 4.84 4.61 5.33
CA PHE A 176 5.18 3.49 4.48
C PHE A 176 6.60 2.98 4.70
N ASN A 177 7.54 3.82 5.07
CA ASN A 177 8.85 3.38 5.54
C ASN A 177 8.75 2.53 6.82
N TYR A 178 7.86 2.88 7.75
CA TYR A 178 7.58 2.07 8.93
C TYR A 178 6.91 0.75 8.55
N THR A 179 5.83 0.77 7.76
CA THR A 179 5.08 -0.44 7.41
C THR A 179 5.90 -1.43 6.60
N ASN A 180 6.74 -0.95 5.67
CA ASN A 180 7.65 -1.80 4.90
C ASN A 180 8.62 -2.55 5.82
N ARG A 181 9.20 -1.89 6.83
CA ARG A 181 10.11 -2.53 7.79
C ARG A 181 9.40 -3.55 8.66
N MET A 182 8.15 -3.26 9.08
CA MET A 182 7.33 -4.23 9.78
C MET A 182 7.05 -5.46 8.92
N THR A 183 6.70 -5.24 7.65
CA THR A 183 6.43 -6.32 6.69
C THR A 183 7.64 -7.22 6.49
N HIS A 184 8.82 -6.65 6.26
CA HIS A 184 10.08 -7.39 6.15
C HIS A 184 10.43 -8.13 7.45
N GLY A 185 10.38 -7.43 8.58
CA GLY A 185 10.76 -7.99 9.87
C GLY A 185 9.86 -9.15 10.32
N LEU A 186 8.60 -9.14 9.94
CA LEU A 186 7.64 -10.21 10.23
C LEU A 186 7.52 -11.25 9.10
N GLY A 187 8.21 -11.06 7.97
CA GLY A 187 8.16 -11.94 6.81
C GLY A 187 6.74 -12.07 6.26
N MET A 188 6.02 -10.95 6.13
CA MET A 188 4.66 -10.96 5.61
C MET A 188 4.64 -11.13 4.09
N LEU A 189 3.67 -11.92 3.60
CA LEU A 189 3.37 -12.05 2.17
C LEU A 189 1.98 -11.49 1.86
N PRO A 190 1.79 -10.92 0.65
CA PRO A 190 0.50 -10.35 0.25
C PRO A 190 -0.57 -11.42 0.09
N ASN A 191 -1.83 -10.97 0.13
CA ASN A 191 -2.95 -11.79 -0.32
C ASN A 191 -2.82 -12.06 -1.82
N GLU A 192 -3.15 -13.28 -2.27
CA GLU A 192 -3.07 -13.68 -3.68
C GLU A 192 -3.94 -12.79 -4.58
N GLU A 193 -5.09 -12.38 -4.08
CA GLU A 193 -6.08 -11.58 -4.80
C GLU A 193 -5.50 -10.28 -5.34
N TYR A 194 -4.61 -9.62 -4.59
CA TYR A 194 -4.01 -8.35 -5.00
C TYR A 194 -3.24 -8.41 -6.33
N PHE A 195 -2.70 -9.58 -6.69
CA PHE A 195 -1.97 -9.76 -7.94
C PHE A 195 -2.87 -9.67 -9.17
N GLY A 196 -4.16 -10.00 -9.03
CA GLY A 196 -5.12 -9.99 -10.12
C GLY A 196 -6.05 -8.76 -10.16
N MET A 197 -6.15 -8.02 -9.05
CA MET A 197 -7.11 -6.91 -8.93
C MET A 197 -6.79 -5.75 -9.88
N ASN A 198 -7.83 -5.23 -10.54
CA ASN A 198 -7.82 -4.01 -11.37
C ASN A 198 -6.78 -4.07 -12.51
N ARG A 199 -6.51 -5.26 -13.04
CA ARG A 199 -5.68 -5.48 -14.23
C ARG A 199 -6.52 -5.49 -15.51
N LEU A 200 -5.84 -5.42 -16.64
CA LEU A 200 -6.50 -5.61 -17.94
C LEU A 200 -7.28 -6.92 -17.96
N PRO A 201 -8.46 -6.95 -18.58
CA PRO A 201 -9.17 -8.21 -18.82
C PRO A 201 -8.26 -9.18 -19.57
N ASP A 202 -8.38 -10.46 -19.26
CA ASP A 202 -7.68 -11.50 -20.01
C ASP A 202 -8.09 -11.38 -21.52
N PRO A 203 -7.15 -11.20 -22.44
CA PRO A 203 -7.48 -11.06 -23.87
C PRO A 203 -7.97 -12.36 -24.51
N GLY A 204 -8.41 -13.36 -23.73
CA GLY A 204 -8.95 -14.62 -24.26
C GLY A 204 -7.86 -15.60 -24.72
N LEU A 205 -6.65 -15.45 -24.23
CA LEU A 205 -5.51 -16.35 -24.56
C LEU A 205 -5.69 -17.78 -24.02
N HIS A 206 -6.75 -18.05 -23.27
CA HIS A 206 -7.02 -19.35 -22.65
C HIS A 206 -8.10 -20.20 -23.32
N ASP A 207 -8.63 -19.76 -24.47
CA ASP A 207 -9.60 -20.53 -25.27
C ASP A 207 -8.93 -21.42 -26.34
N LYS A 208 -7.74 -21.97 -26.03
CA LYS A 208 -7.09 -22.97 -26.89
C LYS A 208 -6.86 -24.27 -26.13
#